data_c4cd91a66b84faba1861b06321926536
#
_entry.id   c4cd91a66b84faba1861b06321926536
#
_cell.length_a   1.000
_cell.length_b   1.000
_cell.length_c   1.000
_cell.angle_alpha   90.00
_cell.angle_beta   90.00
_cell.angle_gamma   90.00
#
_symmetry.space_group_name_H-M   'P 1'
#
loop_
_entity.id
_entity.type
_entity.pdbx_description
1 polymer ?
#
loop_
_entity_poly.entity_id
_entity_poly.type
_entity_poly.pdbx_seq_one_letter_code
_entity_poly.pdbx_strand_id
1 'polypeptide(L)'
;MKKIDGIEYHDINEIAEIFHDGMSIDEIRRYFEFNIIKGKKIDNEWYSDEKGIKNFIDYLREERAFTIGPLDIEISKVTMEGRILDIGGGGEGVIGQLKGKQVVSIDYSKDELEEAPESGGLKIVMDANDLKFLDDTFDTVTAFYSIMYIPLKNHKKVLQEIYRVLKPRGEFLLWDLTIPEKTIKEKNIILVILKVKLKDKVVETGYGVKWDKMQDANYFINLGKVVGFEVLEQQVERNIFYLRFTKK
;
A
#
# COMPACT_ATOMS: atom_id res chain seq x y z
N MET A 1 -23.12 7.84 -13.64
CA MET A 1 -24.08 7.56 -12.53
C MET A 1 -25.52 7.89 -12.97
N LYS A 2 -26.48 6.98 -12.77
CA LYS A 2 -27.89 7.11 -13.16
C LYS A 2 -28.78 6.87 -11.94
N LYS A 3 -29.76 7.74 -11.68
CA LYS A 3 -30.69 7.60 -10.56
C LYS A 3 -32.01 6.99 -11.04
N ILE A 4 -32.41 5.84 -10.47
CA ILE A 4 -33.61 5.08 -10.84
C ILE A 4 -34.34 4.71 -9.55
N ASP A 5 -35.63 5.10 -9.45
CA ASP A 5 -36.46 4.86 -8.25
C ASP A 5 -35.81 5.30 -6.93
N GLY A 6 -35.06 6.40 -6.98
CA GLY A 6 -34.35 6.94 -5.81
C GLY A 6 -32.98 6.28 -5.49
N ILE A 7 -32.63 5.20 -6.18
CA ILE A 7 -31.35 4.48 -6.01
C ILE A 7 -30.36 4.95 -7.08
N GLU A 8 -29.11 5.18 -6.67
CA GLU A 8 -28.00 5.51 -7.55
C GLU A 8 -27.38 4.25 -8.12
N TYR A 9 -27.17 4.26 -9.45
CA TYR A 9 -26.57 3.16 -10.20
C TYR A 9 -25.33 3.65 -10.95
N HIS A 10 -24.28 2.87 -10.85
CA HIS A 10 -23.01 3.06 -11.54
C HIS A 10 -22.96 2.22 -12.81
N ASP A 11 -22.47 2.79 -13.89
CA ASP A 11 -22.22 2.06 -15.14
C ASP A 11 -20.89 1.28 -15.10
N ILE A 12 -20.63 0.50 -16.14
CA ILE A 12 -19.44 -0.35 -16.23
C ILE A 12 -18.13 0.46 -16.12
N ASN A 13 -18.08 1.69 -16.67
CA ASN A 13 -16.87 2.50 -16.66
C ASN A 13 -16.61 3.04 -15.24
N GLU A 14 -17.63 3.55 -14.57
CA GLU A 14 -17.57 3.99 -13.17
C GLU A 14 -17.17 2.84 -12.23
N ILE A 15 -17.68 1.61 -12.49
CA ILE A 15 -17.28 0.44 -11.73
C ILE A 15 -15.80 0.07 -12.01
N ALA A 16 -15.32 0.21 -13.25
CA ALA A 16 -13.92 -0.03 -13.61
C ALA A 16 -12.98 0.94 -12.89
N GLU A 17 -13.38 2.21 -12.76
CA GLU A 17 -12.61 3.23 -12.02
C GLU A 17 -12.41 2.86 -10.55
N ILE A 18 -13.39 2.21 -9.89
CA ILE A 18 -13.26 1.73 -8.50
C ILE A 18 -12.11 0.72 -8.34
N PHE A 19 -11.77 -0.01 -9.40
CA PHE A 19 -10.74 -1.07 -9.36
C PHE A 19 -9.36 -0.63 -9.87
N HIS A 20 -9.13 0.68 -10.12
CA HIS A 20 -7.83 1.29 -10.48
C HIS A 20 -6.94 0.36 -11.32
N ASP A 21 -7.09 0.29 -12.63
CA ASP A 21 -6.32 -0.56 -13.56
C ASP A 21 -6.27 -2.08 -13.23
N GLY A 22 -6.93 -2.51 -12.17
CA GLY A 22 -6.94 -3.91 -11.74
C GLY A 22 -7.90 -4.80 -12.52
N MET A 23 -8.86 -4.21 -13.25
CA MET A 23 -9.90 -4.95 -13.96
C MET A 23 -10.34 -4.22 -15.23
N SER A 24 -10.34 -4.92 -16.35
CA SER A 24 -10.78 -4.35 -17.62
C SER A 24 -12.33 -4.27 -17.72
N ILE A 25 -12.82 -3.35 -18.55
CA ILE A 25 -14.24 -3.22 -18.86
C ILE A 25 -14.86 -4.54 -19.34
N ASP A 26 -14.11 -5.32 -20.14
CA ASP A 26 -14.57 -6.62 -20.65
C ASP A 26 -14.66 -7.68 -19.55
N GLU A 27 -13.78 -7.65 -18.56
CA GLU A 27 -13.89 -8.52 -17.38
C GLU A 27 -15.11 -8.17 -16.54
N ILE A 28 -15.36 -6.88 -16.29
CA ILE A 28 -16.54 -6.44 -15.53
C ILE A 28 -17.82 -6.83 -16.27
N ARG A 29 -17.85 -6.66 -17.60
CA ARG A 29 -18.99 -7.07 -18.42
C ARG A 29 -19.29 -8.56 -18.26
N ARG A 30 -18.26 -9.42 -18.28
CA ARG A 30 -18.43 -10.87 -18.05
C ARG A 30 -18.97 -11.17 -16.67
N TYR A 31 -18.56 -10.46 -15.63
CA TYR A 31 -19.11 -10.64 -14.29
C TYR A 31 -20.61 -10.30 -14.21
N PHE A 32 -21.08 -9.33 -14.96
CA PHE A 32 -22.53 -9.06 -15.12
C PHE A 32 -23.21 -10.22 -15.87
N GLU A 33 -22.65 -10.66 -16.98
CA GLU A 33 -23.21 -11.75 -17.81
C GLU A 33 -23.32 -13.07 -17.02
N PHE A 34 -22.33 -13.36 -16.18
CA PHE A 34 -22.36 -14.50 -15.26
C PHE A 34 -23.16 -14.25 -13.98
N ASN A 35 -23.83 -13.08 -13.87
CA ASN A 35 -24.63 -12.69 -12.70
C ASN A 35 -23.85 -12.70 -11.36
N ILE A 36 -22.56 -12.50 -11.42
CA ILE A 36 -21.68 -12.32 -10.25
C ILE A 36 -21.82 -10.90 -9.74
N ILE A 37 -21.77 -9.88 -10.63
CA ILE A 37 -22.17 -8.52 -10.27
C ILE A 37 -23.71 -8.47 -10.41
N LYS A 38 -24.38 -8.17 -9.29
CA LYS A 38 -25.82 -7.95 -9.32
C LYS A 38 -26.13 -6.58 -9.87
N GLY A 39 -26.93 -6.53 -10.92
CA GLY A 39 -27.26 -5.26 -11.58
C GLY A 39 -28.41 -5.37 -12.54
N LYS A 40 -28.62 -4.30 -13.30
CA LYS A 40 -29.67 -4.16 -14.30
C LYS A 40 -29.07 -3.80 -15.65
N LYS A 41 -29.68 -4.30 -16.71
CA LYS A 41 -29.37 -3.86 -18.07
C LYS A 41 -30.39 -2.83 -18.50
N ILE A 42 -29.94 -1.61 -18.82
CA ILE A 42 -30.78 -0.46 -19.20
C ILE A 42 -30.20 0.13 -20.48
N ASP A 43 -31.03 0.29 -21.51
CA ASP A 43 -30.61 0.80 -22.82
C ASP A 43 -29.36 0.05 -23.38
N ASN A 44 -29.33 -1.27 -23.16
CA ASN A 44 -28.27 -2.19 -23.54
C ASN A 44 -26.93 -2.04 -22.75
N GLU A 45 -26.88 -1.19 -21.73
CA GLU A 45 -25.75 -0.98 -20.82
C GLU A 45 -26.01 -1.61 -19.45
N TRP A 46 -24.94 -2.11 -18.79
CA TRP A 46 -25.02 -2.69 -17.46
C TRP A 46 -24.80 -1.63 -16.37
N TYR A 47 -25.59 -1.73 -15.31
CA TYR A 47 -25.55 -0.86 -14.13
C TYR A 47 -25.66 -1.68 -12.85
N SER A 48 -24.91 -1.28 -11.81
CA SER A 48 -25.03 -1.83 -10.46
C SER A 48 -25.21 -0.72 -9.44
N ASP A 49 -25.97 -1.01 -8.38
CA ASP A 49 -26.05 -0.13 -7.22
C ASP A 49 -24.86 -0.40 -6.25
N GLU A 50 -24.73 0.46 -5.26
CA GLU A 50 -23.66 0.36 -4.25
C GLU A 50 -23.62 -1.03 -3.55
N LYS A 51 -24.79 -1.63 -3.30
CA LYS A 51 -24.92 -2.96 -2.71
C LYS A 51 -24.39 -4.06 -3.64
N GLY A 52 -24.72 -3.98 -4.92
CA GLY A 52 -24.23 -4.92 -5.93
C GLY A 52 -22.71 -4.84 -6.11
N ILE A 53 -22.17 -3.63 -6.10
CA ILE A 53 -20.72 -3.39 -6.16
C ILE A 53 -20.04 -3.93 -4.90
N LYS A 54 -20.58 -3.65 -3.72
CA LYS A 54 -20.03 -4.16 -2.45
C LYS A 54 -20.02 -5.69 -2.41
N ASN A 55 -21.11 -6.34 -2.79
CA ASN A 55 -21.19 -7.80 -2.85
C ASN A 55 -20.15 -8.38 -3.84
N PHE A 56 -19.88 -7.69 -4.94
CA PHE A 56 -18.86 -8.09 -5.89
C PHE A 56 -17.45 -7.94 -5.34
N ILE A 57 -17.17 -6.87 -4.60
CA ILE A 57 -15.90 -6.70 -3.89
C ILE A 57 -15.69 -7.84 -2.89
N ASP A 58 -16.71 -8.19 -2.13
CA ASP A 58 -16.64 -9.29 -1.14
C ASP A 58 -16.41 -10.63 -1.85
N TYR A 59 -17.11 -10.90 -2.97
CA TYR A 59 -16.86 -12.07 -3.81
C TYR A 59 -15.41 -12.13 -4.31
N LEU A 60 -14.86 -11.01 -4.80
CA LEU A 60 -13.47 -10.99 -5.26
C LEU A 60 -12.47 -11.24 -4.13
N ARG A 61 -12.75 -10.74 -2.92
CA ARG A 61 -11.93 -11.02 -1.73
C ARG A 61 -11.91 -12.51 -1.41
N GLU A 62 -13.06 -13.16 -1.42
CA GLU A 62 -13.18 -14.58 -1.12
C GLU A 62 -12.55 -15.47 -2.20
N GLU A 63 -12.81 -15.19 -3.47
CA GLU A 63 -12.40 -16.04 -4.60
C GLU A 63 -10.98 -15.78 -5.11
N ARG A 64 -10.53 -14.51 -5.14
CA ARG A 64 -9.25 -14.11 -5.76
C ARG A 64 -8.16 -13.72 -4.77
N ALA A 65 -8.49 -13.35 -3.55
CA ALA A 65 -7.52 -12.93 -2.57
C ALA A 65 -7.15 -14.06 -1.59
N PHE A 66 -5.87 -14.17 -1.29
CA PHE A 66 -5.38 -14.86 -0.10
C PHE A 66 -5.29 -13.84 1.04
N THR A 67 -6.22 -13.90 1.98
CA THR A 67 -6.34 -12.92 3.05
C THR A 67 -5.52 -13.31 4.27
N ILE A 68 -4.74 -12.36 4.78
CA ILE A 68 -3.93 -12.45 5.98
C ILE A 68 -4.48 -11.45 7.01
N GLY A 69 -4.66 -11.89 8.22
CA GLY A 69 -5.10 -11.01 9.30
C GLY A 69 -6.54 -11.24 9.76
N PRO A 70 -7.10 -10.31 10.53
CA PRO A 70 -6.47 -9.07 10.97
C PRO A 70 -5.24 -9.27 11.86
N LEU A 71 -4.22 -8.42 11.69
CA LEU A 71 -3.01 -8.41 12.50
C LEU A 71 -2.88 -7.08 13.24
N ASP A 72 -2.51 -7.14 14.51
CA ASP A 72 -2.29 -5.94 15.31
C ASP A 72 -0.84 -5.46 15.16
N ILE A 73 -0.65 -4.17 14.84
CA ILE A 73 0.66 -3.53 14.74
C ILE A 73 0.70 -2.33 15.66
N GLU A 74 1.67 -2.27 16.55
CA GLU A 74 1.90 -1.12 17.41
C GLU A 74 3.12 -0.33 16.95
N ILE A 75 2.90 0.77 16.21
CA ILE A 75 3.98 1.64 15.74
C ILE A 75 4.24 2.84 16.67
N SER A 76 3.36 3.09 17.63
CA SER A 76 3.49 4.23 18.57
C SER A 76 4.76 4.18 19.42
N LYS A 77 5.32 3.01 19.64
CA LYS A 77 6.56 2.77 20.41
C LYS A 77 7.83 2.85 19.58
N VAL A 78 7.70 2.88 18.25
CA VAL A 78 8.87 2.93 17.37
C VAL A 78 9.45 4.34 17.34
N THR A 79 10.71 4.44 17.71
CA THR A 79 11.44 5.71 17.69
C THR A 79 11.69 6.14 16.25
N MET A 80 11.28 7.35 15.94
CA MET A 80 11.55 8.05 14.67
C MET A 80 11.90 9.49 15.02
N GLU A 81 13.05 9.94 14.61
CA GLU A 81 13.59 11.24 15.03
C GLU A 81 13.85 12.17 13.85
N GLY A 82 13.91 13.46 14.12
CA GLY A 82 14.28 14.49 13.18
C GLY A 82 13.32 14.68 12.04
N ARG A 83 13.85 14.92 10.84
CA ARG A 83 13.08 15.06 9.60
C ARG A 83 12.85 13.68 9.00
N ILE A 84 11.59 13.34 8.77
CA ILE A 84 11.16 12.01 8.30
C ILE A 84 10.70 12.11 6.84
N LEU A 85 11.21 11.22 5.98
CA LEU A 85 10.66 10.97 4.65
C LEU A 85 9.83 9.69 4.71
N ASP A 86 8.57 9.76 4.30
CA ASP A 86 7.68 8.60 4.25
C ASP A 86 7.41 8.20 2.79
N ILE A 87 7.92 7.03 2.39
CA ILE A 87 7.81 6.47 1.04
C ILE A 87 6.48 5.74 0.92
N GLY A 88 5.60 6.19 0.00
CA GLY A 88 4.24 5.69 -0.13
C GLY A 88 3.37 6.14 1.04
N GLY A 89 3.48 7.40 1.42
CA GLY A 89 2.74 7.99 2.55
C GLY A 89 1.33 8.47 2.20
N GLY A 90 0.74 7.92 1.14
CA GLY A 90 -0.66 8.12 0.75
C GLY A 90 -1.66 7.29 1.56
N GLY A 91 -2.92 7.21 1.09
CA GLY A 91 -4.00 6.45 1.70
C GLY A 91 -4.23 6.84 3.17
N GLU A 92 -4.01 5.91 4.09
CA GLU A 92 -4.21 6.18 5.52
C GLU A 92 -3.18 7.14 6.13
N GLY A 93 -2.06 7.41 5.47
CA GLY A 93 -1.04 8.34 5.93
C GLY A 93 -0.56 8.06 7.35
N VAL A 94 -0.34 6.80 7.68
CA VAL A 94 -0.08 6.28 9.04
C VAL A 94 1.07 7.00 9.74
N ILE A 95 2.19 7.19 9.06
CA ILE A 95 3.37 7.87 9.61
C ILE A 95 3.10 9.37 9.78
N GLY A 96 2.44 9.99 8.79
CA GLY A 96 2.00 11.38 8.87
C GLY A 96 1.11 11.63 10.09
N GLN A 97 0.13 10.76 10.33
CA GLN A 97 -0.76 10.83 11.49
C GLN A 97 0.00 10.68 12.82
N LEU A 98 1.08 9.91 12.85
CA LEU A 98 1.87 9.68 14.07
C LEU A 98 2.84 10.83 14.37
N LYS A 99 3.48 11.43 13.35
CA LYS A 99 4.61 12.36 13.47
C LYS A 99 4.33 13.78 12.99
N GLY A 100 3.22 13.99 12.28
CA GLY A 100 2.76 15.33 11.91
C GLY A 100 3.76 16.10 11.05
N LYS A 101 4.05 17.34 11.46
CA LYS A 101 4.91 18.29 10.74
C LYS A 101 6.36 17.83 10.47
N GLN A 102 6.80 16.76 11.13
CA GLN A 102 8.14 16.22 10.90
C GLN A 102 8.23 15.41 9.60
N VAL A 103 7.07 15.05 9.00
CA VAL A 103 6.98 14.13 7.87
C VAL A 103 6.85 14.86 6.54
N VAL A 104 7.65 14.42 5.60
CA VAL A 104 7.45 14.64 4.16
C VAL A 104 6.97 13.33 3.58
N SER A 105 5.68 13.23 3.28
CA SER A 105 5.08 12.06 2.64
C SER A 105 5.21 12.18 1.13
N ILE A 106 5.73 11.15 0.49
CA ILE A 106 5.73 11.05 -0.97
C ILE A 106 4.91 9.85 -1.40
N ASP A 107 4.22 10.01 -2.53
CA ASP A 107 3.56 8.93 -3.22
C ASP A 107 3.61 9.18 -4.73
N TYR A 108 3.54 8.10 -5.53
CA TYR A 108 3.42 8.20 -6.97
C TYR A 108 2.01 8.67 -7.38
N SER A 109 0.99 8.28 -6.62
CA SER A 109 -0.40 8.66 -6.81
C SER A 109 -0.73 9.95 -6.08
N LYS A 110 -1.22 10.94 -6.83
CA LYS A 110 -1.75 12.18 -6.26
C LYS A 110 -3.01 11.91 -5.43
N ASP A 111 -3.87 11.02 -5.89
CA ASP A 111 -5.15 10.71 -5.26
C ASP A 111 -4.92 10.09 -3.88
N GLU A 112 -4.00 9.15 -3.77
CA GLU A 112 -3.59 8.56 -2.48
C GLU A 112 -3.09 9.62 -1.49
N LEU A 113 -2.32 10.61 -1.95
CA LEU A 113 -1.87 11.72 -1.09
C LEU A 113 -3.03 12.64 -0.67
N GLU A 114 -4.02 12.85 -1.55
CA GLU A 114 -5.20 13.65 -1.24
C GLU A 114 -6.12 12.94 -0.24
N GLU A 115 -6.23 11.61 -0.30
CA GLU A 115 -6.98 10.79 0.66
C GLU A 115 -6.34 10.77 2.05
N ALA A 116 -5.01 10.85 2.12
CA ALA A 116 -4.31 10.82 3.41
C ALA A 116 -4.80 11.96 4.33
N PRO A 117 -5.12 11.65 5.61
CA PRO A 117 -5.58 12.66 6.56
C PRO A 117 -4.59 13.82 6.74
N GLU A 118 -5.12 15.02 6.97
CA GLU A 118 -4.29 16.19 7.26
C GLU A 118 -3.52 16.02 8.58
N SER A 119 -2.21 16.00 8.47
CA SER A 119 -1.28 15.80 9.60
C SER A 119 -0.40 17.01 9.89
N GLY A 120 -0.44 18.00 8.98
CA GLY A 120 0.44 19.18 8.99
C GLY A 120 1.83 18.93 8.38
N GLY A 121 2.12 17.71 7.92
CA GLY A 121 3.29 17.36 7.12
C GLY A 121 3.15 17.78 5.65
N LEU A 122 4.23 17.72 4.90
CA LEU A 122 4.21 17.96 3.46
C LEU A 122 3.78 16.70 2.71
N LYS A 123 2.98 16.85 1.65
CA LYS A 123 2.59 15.81 0.73
C LYS A 123 3.11 16.14 -0.66
N ILE A 124 3.90 15.26 -1.28
CA ILE A 124 4.58 15.54 -2.56
C ILE A 124 4.40 14.34 -3.48
N VAL A 125 3.83 14.56 -4.68
CA VAL A 125 3.78 13.53 -5.73
C VAL A 125 5.20 13.32 -6.25
N MET A 126 5.74 12.11 -6.04
CA MET A 126 7.14 11.81 -6.37
C MET A 126 7.35 10.31 -6.56
N ASP A 127 8.22 9.95 -7.52
CA ASP A 127 8.65 8.56 -7.72
C ASP A 127 9.80 8.22 -6.76
N ALA A 128 9.65 7.15 -5.98
CA ALA A 128 10.68 6.65 -5.08
C ALA A 128 11.96 6.17 -5.79
N ASN A 129 11.87 5.90 -7.10
CA ASN A 129 13.05 5.57 -7.92
C ASN A 129 13.96 6.77 -8.23
N ASP A 130 13.48 8.00 -8.01
CA ASP A 130 14.19 9.23 -8.40
C ASP A 130 13.82 10.37 -7.43
N LEU A 131 14.32 10.29 -6.21
CA LEU A 131 14.03 11.24 -5.14
C LEU A 131 14.67 12.60 -5.44
N LYS A 132 13.86 13.64 -5.56
CA LYS A 132 14.30 15.03 -5.84
C LYS A 132 14.75 15.78 -4.58
N PHE A 133 15.38 15.06 -3.67
CA PHE A 133 15.98 15.61 -2.46
C PHE A 133 17.51 15.56 -2.57
N LEU A 134 18.18 16.45 -1.86
CA LEU A 134 19.64 16.43 -1.74
C LEU A 134 20.09 15.21 -0.91
N ASP A 135 21.35 14.84 -1.06
CA ASP A 135 21.99 13.85 -0.21
C ASP A 135 21.92 14.28 1.26
N ASP A 136 21.92 13.33 2.18
CA ASP A 136 22.00 13.56 3.62
C ASP A 136 20.94 14.55 4.17
N THR A 137 19.70 14.45 3.65
CA THR A 137 18.62 15.39 3.99
C THR A 137 17.79 14.91 5.19
N PHE A 138 17.54 13.61 5.32
CA PHE A 138 16.61 13.06 6.29
C PHE A 138 17.33 12.31 7.42
N ASP A 139 16.80 12.45 8.62
CA ASP A 139 17.26 11.69 9.79
C ASP A 139 16.65 10.29 9.80
N THR A 140 15.40 10.19 9.36
CA THR A 140 14.65 8.93 9.25
C THR A 140 13.98 8.83 7.89
N VAL A 141 13.97 7.64 7.29
CA VAL A 141 13.11 7.29 6.16
C VAL A 141 12.21 6.14 6.60
N THR A 142 10.96 6.17 6.22
CA THR A 142 9.98 5.12 6.50
C THR A 142 9.37 4.60 5.22
N ALA A 143 9.01 3.33 5.21
CA ALA A 143 8.14 2.72 4.21
C ALA A 143 7.17 1.79 4.95
N PHE A 144 5.89 2.15 4.95
CA PHE A 144 4.87 1.41 5.66
C PHE A 144 3.93 0.73 4.66
N TYR A 145 4.16 -0.56 4.41
CA TYR A 145 3.43 -1.40 3.44
C TYR A 145 3.35 -0.78 2.03
N SER A 146 4.43 -0.17 1.58
CA SER A 146 4.50 0.54 0.29
C SER A 146 5.50 -0.09 -0.69
N ILE A 147 6.63 -0.64 -0.21
CA ILE A 147 7.64 -1.23 -1.12
C ILE A 147 7.09 -2.45 -1.85
N MET A 148 6.15 -3.18 -1.26
CA MET A 148 5.50 -4.32 -1.92
C MET A 148 4.77 -3.96 -3.24
N TYR A 149 4.41 -2.70 -3.47
CA TYR A 149 3.82 -2.27 -4.73
C TYR A 149 4.86 -1.98 -5.81
N ILE A 150 6.12 -1.77 -5.42
CA ILE A 150 7.21 -1.48 -6.35
C ILE A 150 7.65 -2.77 -7.06
N PRO A 151 7.89 -2.77 -8.37
CA PRO A 151 8.44 -3.92 -9.08
C PRO A 151 9.82 -4.33 -8.53
N LEU A 152 10.09 -5.64 -8.40
CA LEU A 152 11.36 -6.18 -7.87
C LEU A 152 12.61 -5.56 -8.50
N LYS A 153 12.58 -5.34 -9.83
CA LYS A 153 13.71 -4.75 -10.60
C LYS A 153 14.08 -3.34 -10.10
N ASN A 154 13.16 -2.66 -9.44
CA ASN A 154 13.33 -1.29 -8.96
C ASN A 154 13.74 -1.23 -7.47
N HIS A 155 13.56 -2.30 -6.69
CA HIS A 155 13.85 -2.28 -5.24
C HIS A 155 15.27 -1.81 -4.93
N LYS A 156 16.28 -2.29 -5.70
CA LYS A 156 17.67 -1.86 -5.50
C LYS A 156 17.83 -0.35 -5.69
N LYS A 157 17.21 0.19 -6.74
CA LYS A 157 17.28 1.64 -7.04
C LYS A 157 16.61 2.45 -5.95
N VAL A 158 15.42 2.03 -5.50
CA VAL A 158 14.72 2.69 -4.39
C VAL A 158 15.54 2.68 -3.11
N LEU A 159 16.12 1.54 -2.72
CA LEU A 159 16.97 1.47 -1.54
C LEU A 159 18.24 2.34 -1.68
N GLN A 160 18.81 2.48 -2.90
CA GLN A 160 19.93 3.39 -3.16
C GLN A 160 19.53 4.86 -2.99
N GLU A 161 18.35 5.25 -3.45
CA GLU A 161 17.83 6.60 -3.26
C GLU A 161 17.55 6.87 -1.77
N ILE A 162 16.94 5.93 -1.05
CA ILE A 162 16.74 6.00 0.40
C ILE A 162 18.09 6.18 1.12
N TYR A 163 19.09 5.37 0.76
CA TYR A 163 20.44 5.46 1.33
C TYR A 163 21.07 6.84 1.05
N ARG A 164 20.95 7.34 -0.16
CA ARG A 164 21.50 8.63 -0.58
C ARG A 164 20.92 9.80 0.23
N VAL A 165 19.60 9.85 0.38
CA VAL A 165 18.93 10.96 1.06
C VAL A 165 18.99 10.89 2.59
N LEU A 166 19.32 9.73 3.17
CA LEU A 166 19.57 9.58 4.60
C LEU A 166 20.89 10.21 5.00
N LYS A 167 20.90 10.92 6.13
CA LYS A 167 22.13 11.38 6.78
C LYS A 167 23.00 10.21 7.26
N PRO A 168 24.31 10.40 7.45
CA PRO A 168 25.13 9.44 8.16
C PRO A 168 24.50 9.11 9.53
N ARG A 169 24.40 7.84 9.87
CA ARG A 169 23.69 7.29 11.03
C ARG A 169 22.17 7.48 11.02
N GLY A 170 21.61 8.01 9.94
CA GLY A 170 20.17 8.03 9.72
C GLY A 170 19.60 6.62 9.54
N GLU A 171 18.32 6.48 9.80
CA GLU A 171 17.67 5.17 9.88
C GLU A 171 16.59 4.99 8.81
N PHE A 172 16.53 3.80 8.24
CA PHE A 172 15.44 3.36 7.39
C PHE A 172 14.61 2.29 8.09
N LEU A 173 13.32 2.57 8.25
CA LEU A 173 12.35 1.70 8.90
C LEU A 173 11.39 1.16 7.85
N LEU A 174 11.38 -0.16 7.69
CA LEU A 174 10.57 -0.86 6.69
C LEU A 174 9.59 -1.80 7.38
N TRP A 175 8.31 -1.56 7.23
CA TRP A 175 7.23 -2.52 7.49
C TRP A 175 6.72 -3.02 6.15
N ASP A 176 6.67 -4.32 5.97
CA ASP A 176 6.18 -4.88 4.71
C ASP A 176 5.68 -6.32 4.88
N LEU A 177 5.17 -6.86 3.80
CA LEU A 177 4.55 -8.16 3.70
C LEU A 177 5.54 -9.19 3.16
N THR A 178 5.58 -10.36 3.79
CA THR A 178 6.16 -11.55 3.17
C THR A 178 5.21 -12.05 2.08
N ILE A 179 5.67 -12.00 0.84
CA ILE A 179 4.98 -12.57 -0.32
C ILE A 179 5.65 -13.92 -0.61
N PRO A 180 5.03 -15.05 -0.24
CA PRO A 180 5.60 -16.36 -0.45
C PRO A 180 5.51 -16.79 -1.92
N GLU A 181 6.11 -17.93 -2.25
CA GLU A 181 5.87 -18.58 -3.52
C GLU A 181 4.36 -18.87 -3.71
N LYS A 182 3.87 -18.62 -4.92
CA LYS A 182 2.46 -18.80 -5.24
C LYS A 182 2.09 -20.28 -5.30
N THR A 183 1.37 -20.74 -4.29
CA THR A 183 0.93 -22.14 -4.16
C THR A 183 -0.52 -22.38 -4.58
N ILE A 184 -1.34 -21.33 -4.57
CA ILE A 184 -2.76 -21.36 -4.91
C ILE A 184 -2.96 -20.64 -6.25
N LYS A 185 -3.22 -21.39 -7.32
CA LYS A 185 -3.30 -20.87 -8.69
C LYS A 185 -4.43 -19.86 -8.89
N GLU A 186 -5.56 -20.10 -8.23
CA GLU A 186 -6.78 -19.30 -8.33
C GLU A 186 -6.66 -17.94 -7.64
N LYS A 187 -5.80 -17.83 -6.63
CA LYS A 187 -5.58 -16.59 -5.87
C LYS A 187 -4.51 -15.73 -6.56
N ASN A 188 -4.85 -14.54 -6.94
CA ASN A 188 -3.95 -13.62 -7.67
C ASN A 188 -3.54 -12.40 -6.84
N ILE A 189 -4.13 -12.25 -5.67
CA ILE A 189 -3.92 -11.11 -4.76
C ILE A 189 -3.61 -11.66 -3.38
N ILE A 190 -2.68 -11.03 -2.67
CA ILE A 190 -2.54 -11.16 -1.23
C ILE A 190 -3.13 -9.90 -0.62
N LEU A 191 -4.12 -10.06 0.27
CA LEU A 191 -4.73 -8.99 1.03
C LEU A 191 -4.30 -9.12 2.49
N VAL A 192 -3.60 -8.13 3.02
CA VAL A 192 -3.29 -8.05 4.45
C VAL A 192 -4.22 -7.05 5.13
N ILE A 193 -4.85 -7.46 6.21
CA ILE A 193 -5.73 -6.62 7.02
C ILE A 193 -5.00 -6.31 8.32
N LEU A 194 -4.91 -5.02 8.65
CA LEU A 194 -4.14 -4.52 9.78
C LEU A 194 -4.99 -3.66 10.72
N LYS A 195 -4.68 -3.78 12.01
CA LYS A 195 -5.11 -2.84 13.05
C LYS A 195 -3.86 -2.14 13.58
N VAL A 196 -3.65 -0.92 13.10
CA VAL A 196 -2.45 -0.15 13.41
C VAL A 196 -2.72 0.76 14.60
N LYS A 197 -2.07 0.47 15.72
CA LYS A 197 -2.21 1.25 16.94
C LYS A 197 -1.27 2.45 16.90
N LEU A 198 -1.85 3.62 16.81
CA LEU A 198 -1.21 4.91 17.07
C LEU A 198 -1.34 5.27 18.56
N LYS A 199 -0.85 6.46 18.96
CA LYS A 199 -0.89 6.86 20.38
C LYS A 199 -2.30 6.77 20.99
N ASP A 200 -3.27 7.42 20.33
CA ASP A 200 -4.61 7.66 20.89
C ASP A 200 -5.72 7.01 20.05
N LYS A 201 -5.38 6.29 18.99
CA LYS A 201 -6.36 5.67 18.10
C LYS A 201 -5.81 4.41 17.42
N VAL A 202 -6.73 3.61 16.90
CA VAL A 202 -6.44 2.48 16.03
C VAL A 202 -6.89 2.85 14.61
N VAL A 203 -6.04 2.62 13.62
CA VAL A 203 -6.38 2.72 12.20
C VAL A 203 -6.56 1.29 11.68
N GLU A 204 -7.74 0.98 11.20
CA GLU A 204 -8.02 -0.28 10.50
C GLU A 204 -7.78 -0.04 9.01
N THR A 205 -6.97 -0.87 8.38
CA THR A 205 -6.59 -0.74 6.98
C THR A 205 -6.38 -2.10 6.33
N GLY A 206 -6.34 -2.14 5.00
CA GLY A 206 -6.05 -3.33 4.24
C GLY A 206 -5.27 -3.01 2.98
N TYR A 207 -4.18 -3.76 2.75
CA TYR A 207 -3.33 -3.59 1.59
C TYR A 207 -3.40 -4.82 0.70
N GLY A 208 -3.78 -4.62 -0.57
CA GLY A 208 -3.87 -5.66 -1.59
C GLY A 208 -2.72 -5.58 -2.59
N VAL A 209 -1.92 -6.63 -2.71
CA VAL A 209 -0.82 -6.70 -3.67
C VAL A 209 -0.97 -7.89 -4.61
N LYS A 210 -0.56 -7.73 -5.88
CA LYS A 210 -0.51 -8.85 -6.83
C LYS A 210 0.43 -9.96 -6.33
N TRP A 211 -0.04 -11.20 -6.39
CA TRP A 211 0.75 -12.38 -6.03
C TRP A 211 1.54 -12.89 -7.24
N ASP A 212 2.46 -12.07 -7.73
CA ASP A 212 3.25 -12.29 -8.93
C ASP A 212 4.77 -12.23 -8.68
N LYS A 213 5.18 -12.07 -7.44
CA LYS A 213 6.56 -12.00 -7.00
C LYS A 213 6.74 -12.66 -5.64
N MET A 214 7.99 -12.86 -5.24
CA MET A 214 8.37 -13.29 -3.90
C MET A 214 9.21 -12.21 -3.23
N GLN A 215 8.93 -11.95 -1.97
CA GLN A 215 9.76 -11.08 -1.11
C GLN A 215 9.58 -11.47 0.34
N ASP A 216 10.62 -11.28 1.14
CA ASP A 216 10.62 -11.51 2.59
C ASP A 216 11.63 -10.59 3.29
N ALA A 217 11.71 -10.70 4.60
CA ALA A 217 12.70 -9.96 5.40
C ALA A 217 14.13 -10.22 4.93
N ASN A 218 14.49 -11.48 4.64
CA ASN A 218 15.85 -11.84 4.23
C ASN A 218 16.23 -11.24 2.87
N TYR A 219 15.27 -11.20 1.95
CA TYR A 219 15.45 -10.51 0.67
C TYR A 219 15.85 -9.05 0.89
N PHE A 220 15.14 -8.30 1.71
CA PHE A 220 15.43 -6.88 1.98
C PHE A 220 16.70 -6.70 2.81
N ILE A 221 17.01 -7.58 3.77
CA ILE A 221 18.26 -7.58 4.51
C ILE A 221 19.47 -7.71 3.57
N ASN A 222 19.41 -8.68 2.66
CA ASN A 222 20.50 -8.89 1.69
C ASN A 222 20.64 -7.72 0.74
N LEU A 223 19.51 -7.19 0.24
CA LEU A 223 19.52 -6.03 -0.64
C LEU A 223 20.02 -4.77 0.07
N GLY A 224 19.61 -4.53 1.31
CA GLY A 224 20.09 -3.44 2.14
C GLY A 224 21.60 -3.49 2.37
N LYS A 225 22.15 -4.67 2.69
CA LYS A 225 23.60 -4.87 2.82
C LYS A 225 24.36 -4.56 1.52
N VAL A 226 23.81 -4.96 0.37
CA VAL A 226 24.42 -4.66 -0.95
C VAL A 226 24.43 -3.15 -1.22
N VAL A 227 23.44 -2.40 -0.74
CA VAL A 227 23.38 -0.94 -0.87
C VAL A 227 24.31 -0.22 0.11
N GLY A 228 24.65 -0.84 1.26
CA GLY A 228 25.55 -0.28 2.26
C GLY A 228 24.94 -0.09 3.66
N PHE A 229 23.67 -0.47 3.83
CA PHE A 229 23.02 -0.44 5.14
C PHE A 229 23.56 -1.49 6.11
N GLU A 230 23.49 -1.14 7.38
CA GLU A 230 23.62 -2.09 8.49
C GLU A 230 22.22 -2.36 9.08
N VAL A 231 21.94 -3.61 9.44
CA VAL A 231 20.66 -4.02 10.06
C VAL A 231 20.78 -3.86 11.55
N LEU A 232 19.93 -3.04 12.16
CA LEU A 232 19.88 -2.83 13.61
C LEU A 232 18.85 -3.72 14.28
N GLU A 233 17.71 -3.95 13.60
CA GLU A 233 16.60 -4.69 14.17
C GLU A 233 15.86 -5.46 13.08
N GLN A 234 15.38 -6.65 13.45
CA GLN A 234 14.52 -7.49 12.62
C GLN A 234 13.43 -8.11 13.49
N GLN A 235 12.18 -7.93 13.07
CA GLN A 235 11.04 -8.63 13.61
C GLN A 235 10.28 -9.30 12.45
N VAL A 236 9.94 -10.57 12.61
CA VAL A 236 9.13 -11.31 11.63
C VAL A 236 8.02 -11.99 12.39
N GLU A 237 6.79 -11.69 12.02
CA GLU A 237 5.62 -12.32 12.62
C GLU A 237 4.68 -12.77 11.51
N ARG A 238 4.46 -14.08 11.40
CA ARG A 238 3.62 -14.69 10.35
C ARG A 238 4.08 -14.23 8.95
N ASN A 239 3.22 -13.48 8.25
CA ASN A 239 3.46 -12.98 6.90
C ASN A 239 3.84 -11.50 6.84
N ILE A 240 4.19 -10.89 7.96
CA ILE A 240 4.63 -9.49 8.02
C ILE A 240 6.01 -9.40 8.65
N PHE A 241 6.73 -8.35 8.34
CA PHE A 241 8.01 -8.08 8.96
C PHE A 241 8.24 -6.58 9.18
N TYR A 242 9.11 -6.30 10.15
CA TYR A 242 9.69 -5.00 10.40
C TYR A 242 11.21 -5.10 10.36
N LEU A 243 11.85 -4.18 9.66
CA LEU A 243 13.30 -4.08 9.59
C LEU A 243 13.72 -2.63 9.90
N ARG A 244 14.78 -2.50 10.70
CA ARG A 244 15.43 -1.23 10.99
C ARG A 244 16.87 -1.29 10.48
N PHE A 245 17.18 -0.40 9.58
CA PHE A 245 18.50 -0.23 8.99
C PHE A 245 19.12 1.09 9.42
N THR A 246 20.44 1.19 9.38
CA THR A 246 21.16 2.46 9.52
C THR A 246 22.13 2.66 8.36
N LYS A 247 22.30 3.92 7.95
CA LYS A 247 23.36 4.35 7.03
C LYS A 247 24.66 4.49 7.82
N LYS A 248 25.75 3.83 7.36
CA LYS A 248 27.08 4.00 7.93
C LYS A 248 27.66 5.37 7.75
#